data_7598bdb090f46e0b27dbfb439b1dfb42
#
_entry.id   7598bdb090f46e0b27dbfb439b1dfb42
#
_cell.length_a   1.000
_cell.length_b   1.000
_cell.length_c   1.000
_cell.angle_alpha   90.00
_cell.angle_beta   90.00
_cell.angle_gamma   90.00
#
_symmetry.space_group_name_H-M   'P 1'
#
loop_
_entity.id
_entity.type
_entity.pdbx_description
1 polymer ?
#
loop_
_entity_poly.entity_id
_entity_poly.type
_entity_poly.pdbx_seq_one_letter_code
_entity_poly.pdbx_strand_id
1 'polypeptide(L)'
;MKTKPKKILVIDVGGTNIKFQAPGACKLVKMPSGLEMTAAKMVAAVQQAAVGWQYDAVAIGYPGPVKDNRPTREPHNLATGWVKFDYPKAFGRPVRIINDAAMQALGGHTGGKMLFLGLGTGLGSALVVGDTVLPLELAHLPYKKNRSYEEYLGTHGLKRLGEKKWLHHVEAVTVLLKNALLVDYIVLGGGNARLIEKLPPGCVAGKNSNAIRGGQRLWKQT
;
A
#
# COMPACT_ATOMS: atom_id res chain seq x y z
N MET A 1 13.14 -7.20 -27.90
CA MET A 1 12.29 -6.41 -26.95
C MET A 1 11.40 -7.38 -26.18
N LYS A 2 11.48 -7.45 -24.84
CA LYS A 2 10.52 -8.25 -24.04
C LYS A 2 9.17 -7.51 -24.08
N THR A 3 8.14 -8.15 -24.59
CA THR A 3 6.77 -7.61 -24.60
C THR A 3 6.30 -7.35 -23.17
N LYS A 4 5.67 -6.20 -22.92
CA LYS A 4 5.09 -5.91 -21.60
C LYS A 4 4.00 -6.94 -21.28
N PRO A 5 3.97 -7.50 -20.05
CA PRO A 5 2.97 -8.49 -19.68
C PRO A 5 1.56 -7.88 -19.74
N LYS A 6 0.60 -8.60 -20.30
CA LYS A 6 -0.77 -8.12 -20.52
C LYS A 6 -1.68 -8.38 -19.31
N LYS A 7 -1.46 -9.50 -18.61
CA LYS A 7 -2.27 -9.93 -17.46
C LYS A 7 -1.41 -9.97 -16.20
N ILE A 8 -1.71 -9.13 -15.23
CA ILE A 8 -0.94 -9.00 -14.00
C ILE A 8 -1.76 -9.51 -12.82
N LEU A 9 -1.26 -10.53 -12.12
CA LEU A 9 -1.75 -10.90 -10.81
C LEU A 9 -1.22 -9.84 -9.81
N VAL A 10 -2.11 -9.10 -9.19
CA VAL A 10 -1.74 -8.10 -8.18
C VAL A 10 -2.05 -8.65 -6.80
N ILE A 11 -1.09 -8.56 -5.90
CA ILE A 11 -1.18 -8.99 -4.50
C ILE A 11 -0.84 -7.80 -3.61
N ASP A 12 -1.79 -7.40 -2.77
CA ASP A 12 -1.65 -6.35 -1.76
C ASP A 12 -1.50 -7.03 -0.39
N VAL A 13 -0.28 -7.08 0.12
CA VAL A 13 0.04 -7.74 1.40
C VAL A 13 -0.12 -6.74 2.53
N GLY A 14 -1.14 -6.92 3.35
CA GLY A 14 -1.34 -6.15 4.57
C GLY A 14 -1.15 -6.99 5.83
N GLY A 15 -0.91 -6.33 6.95
CA GLY A 15 -0.69 -7.01 8.24
C GLY A 15 -1.90 -7.78 8.78
N THR A 16 -3.12 -7.45 8.32
CA THR A 16 -4.36 -8.11 8.75
C THR A 16 -5.00 -8.94 7.63
N ASN A 17 -4.84 -8.50 6.39
CA ASN A 17 -5.41 -9.18 5.23
C ASN A 17 -4.50 -9.04 4.03
N ILE A 18 -4.49 -10.08 3.20
CA ILE A 18 -3.93 -10.06 1.86
C ILE A 18 -5.08 -9.97 0.88
N LYS A 19 -4.97 -9.08 -0.09
CA LYS A 19 -5.95 -8.94 -1.17
C LYS A 19 -5.27 -9.18 -2.50
N PHE A 20 -5.92 -9.91 -3.41
CA PHE A 20 -5.33 -10.16 -4.71
C PHE A 20 -6.38 -10.35 -5.79
N GLN A 21 -5.99 -10.02 -7.02
CA GLN A 21 -6.83 -10.13 -8.21
C GLN A 21 -5.97 -10.25 -9.47
N ALA A 22 -6.43 -11.03 -10.45
CA ALA A 22 -5.93 -11.01 -11.81
C ALA A 22 -6.98 -10.46 -12.78
N PRO A 23 -6.59 -9.96 -13.97
CA PRO A 23 -7.53 -9.56 -15.01
C PRO A 23 -8.40 -10.74 -15.42
N GLY A 24 -9.72 -10.50 -15.52
CA GLY A 24 -10.72 -11.54 -15.80
C GLY A 24 -11.20 -12.32 -14.58
N ALA A 25 -10.60 -12.15 -13.41
CA ALA A 25 -11.16 -12.67 -12.18
C ALA A 25 -12.42 -11.89 -11.79
N CYS A 26 -13.52 -12.60 -11.55
CA CYS A 26 -14.82 -11.99 -11.23
C CYS A 26 -14.81 -11.18 -9.93
N LYS A 27 -13.93 -11.50 -8.98
CA LYS A 27 -13.91 -10.87 -7.65
C LYS A 27 -12.49 -10.66 -7.14
N LEU A 28 -12.30 -9.58 -6.37
CA LEU A 28 -11.17 -9.40 -5.49
C LEU A 28 -11.22 -10.46 -4.39
N VAL A 29 -10.18 -11.27 -4.29
CA VAL A 29 -10.04 -12.22 -3.18
C VAL A 29 -9.38 -11.51 -2.00
N LYS A 30 -9.92 -11.76 -0.81
CA LYS A 30 -9.39 -11.27 0.46
C LYS A 30 -9.22 -12.48 1.38
N MET A 31 -8.04 -12.64 1.94
CA MET A 31 -7.75 -13.68 2.92
C MET A 31 -7.08 -13.10 4.16
N PRO A 32 -7.27 -13.71 5.34
CA PRO A 32 -6.57 -13.29 6.56
C PRO A 32 -5.06 -13.40 6.40
N SER A 33 -4.33 -12.49 7.03
CA SER A 33 -2.89 -12.57 7.27
C SER A 33 -2.62 -12.53 8.79
N GLY A 34 -1.46 -12.10 9.23
CA GLY A 34 -1.10 -11.97 10.64
C GLY A 34 0.22 -12.65 10.95
N LEU A 35 0.53 -12.78 12.23
CA LEU A 35 1.84 -13.17 12.73
C LEU A 35 2.36 -14.53 12.26
N GLU A 36 1.46 -15.41 11.76
CA GLU A 36 1.81 -16.73 11.23
C GLU A 36 2.00 -16.74 9.70
N MET A 37 1.77 -15.62 9.03
CA MET A 37 1.85 -15.53 7.56
C MET A 37 3.29 -15.31 7.09
N THR A 38 3.87 -16.33 6.48
CA THR A 38 5.18 -16.26 5.79
C THR A 38 4.99 -15.98 4.30
N ALA A 39 6.07 -15.60 3.61
CA ALA A 39 6.05 -15.47 2.15
C ALA A 39 5.64 -16.78 1.45
N ALA A 40 6.14 -17.92 1.92
CA ALA A 40 5.79 -19.23 1.36
C ALA A 40 4.30 -19.56 1.53
N LYS A 41 3.73 -19.34 2.73
CA LYS A 41 2.29 -19.53 2.98
C LYS A 41 1.45 -18.62 2.11
N MET A 42 1.85 -17.35 1.95
CA MET A 42 1.16 -16.39 1.09
C MET A 42 1.14 -16.87 -0.37
N VAL A 43 2.30 -17.27 -0.92
CA VAL A 43 2.39 -17.75 -2.30
C VAL A 43 1.52 -18.98 -2.51
N ALA A 44 1.62 -19.99 -1.62
CA ALA A 44 0.82 -21.20 -1.71
C ALA A 44 -0.69 -20.90 -1.68
N ALA A 45 -1.15 -20.06 -0.75
CA ALA A 45 -2.55 -19.70 -0.63
C ALA A 45 -3.07 -18.91 -1.85
N VAL A 46 -2.25 -17.98 -2.38
CA VAL A 46 -2.59 -17.23 -3.60
C VAL A 46 -2.68 -18.17 -4.80
N GLN A 47 -1.71 -19.08 -4.99
CA GLN A 47 -1.74 -20.03 -6.09
C GLN A 47 -2.93 -20.98 -6.01
N GLN A 48 -3.26 -21.47 -4.82
CA GLN A 48 -4.45 -22.32 -4.60
C GLN A 48 -5.75 -21.57 -4.96
N ALA A 49 -5.90 -20.32 -4.51
CA ALA A 49 -7.09 -19.53 -4.80
C ALA A 49 -7.15 -19.04 -6.27
N ALA A 50 -6.01 -18.93 -6.94
CA ALA A 50 -5.88 -18.50 -8.33
C ALA A 50 -5.87 -19.65 -9.34
N VAL A 51 -6.23 -20.86 -8.93
CA VAL A 51 -6.36 -22.00 -9.85
C VAL A 51 -7.29 -21.64 -11.01
N GLY A 52 -6.85 -21.87 -12.23
CA GLY A 52 -7.57 -21.48 -13.46
C GLY A 52 -7.41 -20.01 -13.88
N TRP A 53 -6.78 -19.16 -13.07
CA TRP A 53 -6.50 -17.79 -13.48
C TRP A 53 -5.29 -17.73 -14.43
N GLN A 54 -5.41 -16.89 -15.45
CA GLN A 54 -4.32 -16.66 -16.39
C GLN A 54 -3.64 -15.34 -16.08
N TYR A 55 -2.33 -15.38 -15.79
CA TYR A 55 -1.50 -14.21 -15.61
C TYR A 55 -0.08 -14.43 -16.14
N ASP A 56 0.52 -13.35 -16.65
CA ASP A 56 1.84 -13.37 -17.27
C ASP A 56 2.95 -12.93 -16.29
N ALA A 57 2.56 -12.14 -15.28
CA ALA A 57 3.46 -11.58 -14.29
C ALA A 57 2.71 -11.28 -12.97
N VAL A 58 3.48 -11.01 -11.91
CA VAL A 58 2.96 -10.72 -10.57
C VAL A 58 3.44 -9.35 -10.11
N ALA A 59 2.56 -8.55 -9.50
CA ALA A 59 2.89 -7.35 -8.76
C ALA A 59 2.57 -7.56 -7.28
N ILE A 60 3.51 -7.27 -6.39
CA ILE A 60 3.33 -7.43 -4.95
C ILE A 60 3.52 -6.08 -4.26
N GLY A 61 2.49 -5.62 -3.54
CA GLY A 61 2.59 -4.56 -2.55
C GLY A 61 3.03 -5.16 -1.22
N TYR A 62 4.19 -4.77 -0.73
CA TYR A 62 4.83 -5.32 0.44
C TYR A 62 4.73 -4.35 1.63
N PRO A 63 4.36 -4.79 2.84
CA PRO A 63 4.20 -3.93 4.01
C PRO A 63 5.55 -3.66 4.70
N GLY A 64 6.44 -2.98 4.00
CA GLY A 64 7.78 -2.64 4.45
C GLY A 64 8.65 -2.05 3.36
N PRO A 65 9.93 -1.75 3.66
CA PRO A 65 10.84 -1.15 2.69
C PRO A 65 11.26 -2.16 1.62
N VAL A 66 11.25 -1.67 0.37
CA VAL A 66 11.64 -2.43 -0.83
C VAL A 66 12.73 -1.64 -1.55
N LYS A 67 13.82 -2.32 -1.92
CA LYS A 67 14.89 -1.78 -2.74
C LYS A 67 15.25 -2.77 -3.84
N ASP A 68 15.48 -2.29 -5.03
CA ASP A 68 15.86 -3.12 -6.19
C ASP A 68 14.96 -4.35 -6.37
N ASN A 69 13.65 -4.12 -6.26
CA ASN A 69 12.62 -5.15 -6.40
C ASN A 69 12.65 -6.25 -5.31
N ARG A 70 13.24 -5.98 -4.14
CA ARG A 70 13.36 -6.94 -3.03
C ARG A 70 12.98 -6.30 -1.69
N PRO A 71 12.24 -6.98 -0.82
CA PRO A 71 12.09 -6.58 0.57
C PRO A 71 13.46 -6.50 1.25
N THR A 72 13.68 -5.45 2.06
CA THR A 72 14.96 -5.25 2.76
C THR A 72 14.87 -5.45 4.28
N ARG A 73 13.66 -5.50 4.82
CA ARG A 73 13.38 -5.79 6.24
C ARG A 73 12.16 -6.71 6.33
N GLU A 74 12.14 -7.54 7.35
CA GLU A 74 10.96 -8.37 7.66
C GLU A 74 9.78 -7.49 8.07
N PRO A 75 8.53 -7.87 7.79
CA PRO A 75 7.34 -7.07 8.09
C PRO A 75 7.00 -7.16 9.58
N HIS A 76 6.61 -6.03 10.20
CA HIS A 76 6.31 -6.00 11.64
C HIS A 76 5.12 -6.86 12.08
N ASN A 77 4.11 -7.00 11.23
CA ASN A 77 2.84 -7.62 11.58
C ASN A 77 2.61 -8.98 10.90
N LEU A 78 3.68 -9.59 10.38
CA LEU A 78 3.67 -10.90 9.74
C LEU A 78 4.83 -11.75 10.28
N ALA A 79 4.85 -13.05 9.96
CA ALA A 79 5.99 -13.90 10.26
C ALA A 79 7.24 -13.50 9.45
N THR A 80 8.40 -14.02 9.83
CA THR A 80 9.66 -13.85 9.08
C THR A 80 9.73 -14.71 7.82
N GLY A 81 10.79 -14.52 7.01
CA GLY A 81 11.04 -15.30 5.81
C GLY A 81 10.57 -14.64 4.51
N TRP A 82 10.45 -13.30 4.51
CA TRP A 82 10.06 -12.52 3.33
C TRP A 82 11.25 -11.96 2.57
N VAL A 83 12.31 -11.54 3.28
CA VAL A 83 13.46 -10.82 2.70
C VAL A 83 14.26 -11.68 1.73
N LYS A 84 14.50 -12.95 2.06
CA LYS A 84 15.32 -13.88 1.27
C LYS A 84 14.49 -14.81 0.38
N PHE A 85 13.18 -14.59 0.27
CA PHE A 85 12.29 -15.45 -0.50
C PHE A 85 12.44 -15.21 -2.00
N ASP A 86 12.52 -16.29 -2.79
CA ASP A 86 12.61 -16.23 -4.24
C ASP A 86 11.22 -16.24 -4.87
N TYR A 87 10.59 -15.05 -4.93
CA TYR A 87 9.26 -14.86 -5.47
C TYR A 87 9.12 -15.28 -6.94
N PRO A 88 10.07 -14.92 -7.86
CA PRO A 88 9.99 -15.34 -9.24
C PRO A 88 10.00 -16.85 -9.40
N LYS A 89 10.86 -17.56 -8.67
CA LYS A 89 10.92 -19.03 -8.68
C LYS A 89 9.61 -19.62 -8.14
N ALA A 90 9.10 -19.11 -7.04
CA ALA A 90 7.90 -19.62 -6.41
C ALA A 90 6.64 -19.45 -7.27
N PHE A 91 6.48 -18.31 -7.95
CA PHE A 91 5.35 -18.09 -8.87
C PHE A 91 5.57 -18.68 -10.27
N GLY A 92 6.80 -19.04 -10.66
CA GLY A 92 7.16 -19.43 -12.03
C GLY A 92 6.90 -18.31 -13.05
N ARG A 93 6.89 -17.04 -12.61
CA ARG A 93 6.58 -15.85 -13.39
C ARG A 93 7.46 -14.67 -12.96
N PRO A 94 7.68 -13.68 -13.83
CA PRO A 94 8.31 -12.42 -13.42
C PRO A 94 7.51 -11.73 -12.31
N VAL A 95 8.22 -11.21 -11.30
CA VAL A 95 7.61 -10.53 -10.15
C VAL A 95 8.19 -9.14 -10.03
N ARG A 96 7.32 -8.14 -9.80
CA ARG A 96 7.70 -6.80 -9.34
C ARG A 96 7.15 -6.56 -7.94
N ILE A 97 8.00 -6.08 -7.05
CA ILE A 97 7.67 -5.81 -5.65
C ILE A 97 7.88 -4.33 -5.38
N ILE A 98 6.92 -3.70 -4.74
CA ILE A 98 6.99 -2.31 -4.29
C ILE A 98 6.38 -2.22 -2.89
N ASN A 99 6.68 -1.17 -2.14
CA ASN A 99 5.98 -0.90 -0.87
C ASN A 99 4.45 -0.78 -1.11
N ASP A 100 3.64 -1.29 -0.18
CA ASP A 100 2.18 -1.36 -0.28
C ASP A 100 1.51 0.04 -0.40
N ALA A 101 1.99 1.02 0.39
CA ALA A 101 1.52 2.40 0.29
C ALA A 101 1.89 3.02 -1.07
N ALA A 102 3.11 2.75 -1.58
CA ALA A 102 3.52 3.20 -2.90
C ALA A 102 2.70 2.56 -4.02
N MET A 103 2.33 1.29 -3.89
CA MET A 103 1.44 0.64 -4.85
C MET A 103 0.04 1.27 -4.85
N GLN A 104 -0.52 1.55 -3.67
CA GLN A 104 -1.80 2.24 -3.55
C GLN A 104 -1.72 3.68 -4.10
N ALA A 105 -0.62 4.39 -3.83
CA ALA A 105 -0.36 5.72 -4.36
C ALA A 105 -0.35 5.72 -5.89
N LEU A 106 0.42 4.82 -6.50
CA LEU A 106 0.51 4.69 -7.95
C LEU A 106 -0.87 4.45 -8.59
N GLY A 107 -1.71 3.63 -7.96
CA GLY A 107 -3.06 3.36 -8.44
C GLY A 107 -4.06 4.50 -8.24
N GLY A 108 -3.86 5.32 -7.22
CA GLY A 108 -4.68 6.49 -6.92
C GLY A 108 -4.30 7.76 -7.67
N HIS A 109 -3.10 7.80 -8.24
CA HIS A 109 -2.58 8.98 -8.93
C HIS A 109 -3.35 9.31 -10.21
N THR A 110 -3.68 10.58 -10.39
CA THR A 110 -4.44 11.12 -11.54
C THR A 110 -3.74 12.27 -12.26
N GLY A 111 -2.47 12.53 -11.94
CA GLY A 111 -1.65 13.62 -12.50
C GLY A 111 -1.13 14.55 -11.40
N GLY A 112 -0.19 15.43 -11.74
CA GLY A 112 0.42 16.37 -10.81
C GLY A 112 1.31 15.73 -9.75
N LYS A 113 1.55 16.46 -8.66
CA LYS A 113 2.27 15.98 -7.47
C LYS A 113 1.26 15.52 -6.43
N MET A 114 1.28 14.27 -6.07
CA MET A 114 0.32 13.67 -5.14
C MET A 114 1.04 13.02 -3.96
N LEU A 115 0.58 13.32 -2.74
CA LEU A 115 0.94 12.56 -1.55
C LEU A 115 -0.17 11.53 -1.26
N PHE A 116 0.20 10.27 -1.05
CA PHE A 116 -0.68 9.25 -0.49
C PHE A 116 -0.44 9.11 1.01
N LEU A 117 -1.51 9.08 1.79
CA LEU A 117 -1.49 8.76 3.22
C LEU A 117 -2.44 7.60 3.49
N GLY A 118 -1.90 6.48 3.91
CA GLY A 118 -2.65 5.27 4.26
C GLY A 118 -2.96 5.22 5.75
N LEU A 119 -4.17 5.63 6.14
CA LEU A 119 -4.67 5.63 7.52
C LEU A 119 -5.16 4.22 7.88
N GLY A 120 -4.27 3.39 8.41
CA GLY A 120 -4.51 1.99 8.74
C GLY A 120 -4.01 1.63 10.13
N THR A 121 -3.50 0.42 10.32
CA THR A 121 -2.81 0.00 11.56
C THR A 121 -1.71 1.01 11.87
N GLY A 122 -0.87 1.33 10.88
CA GLY A 122 0.10 2.42 10.91
C GLY A 122 -0.29 3.56 9.98
N LEU A 123 0.72 4.33 9.55
CA LEU A 123 0.61 5.43 8.60
C LEU A 123 1.51 5.17 7.38
N GLY A 124 0.99 4.52 6.35
CA GLY A 124 1.71 4.39 5.10
C GLY A 124 1.78 5.71 4.32
N SER A 125 2.88 5.97 3.63
CA SER A 125 3.02 7.20 2.84
C SER A 125 3.86 6.99 1.58
N ALA A 126 3.48 7.68 0.51
CA ALA A 126 4.23 7.71 -0.74
C ALA A 126 3.95 9.00 -1.51
N LEU A 127 4.97 9.53 -2.17
CA LEU A 127 4.87 10.68 -3.06
C LEU A 127 4.85 10.19 -4.52
N VAL A 128 3.98 10.76 -5.34
CA VAL A 128 3.95 10.50 -6.79
C VAL A 128 4.10 11.82 -7.54
N VAL A 129 5.06 11.85 -8.46
CA VAL A 129 5.30 12.99 -9.35
C VAL A 129 5.47 12.45 -10.77
N GLY A 130 4.53 12.77 -11.64
CA GLY A 130 4.47 12.17 -12.97
C GLY A 130 4.36 10.64 -12.89
N ASP A 131 5.31 9.93 -13.50
CA ASP A 131 5.37 8.46 -13.47
C ASP A 131 6.25 7.90 -12.33
N THR A 132 6.86 8.77 -11.52
CA THR A 132 7.74 8.35 -10.44
C THR A 132 6.98 8.25 -9.12
N VAL A 133 7.08 7.09 -8.47
CA VAL A 133 6.56 6.87 -7.12
C VAL A 133 7.70 6.69 -6.14
N LEU A 134 7.68 7.45 -5.05
CA LEU A 134 8.67 7.45 -3.98
C LEU A 134 8.01 6.99 -2.68
N PRO A 135 8.32 5.81 -2.16
CA PRO A 135 7.90 5.41 -0.81
C PRO A 135 8.48 6.38 0.21
N LEU A 136 7.69 6.75 1.21
CA LEU A 136 8.10 7.64 2.30
C LEU A 136 7.81 6.98 3.64
N GLU A 137 8.58 7.34 4.67
CA GLU A 137 8.39 6.90 6.06
C GLU A 137 7.99 8.09 6.95
N LEU A 138 6.97 8.85 6.53
CA LEU A 138 6.46 10.00 7.30
C LEU A 138 5.88 9.58 8.65
N ALA A 139 5.50 8.31 8.80
CA ALA A 139 5.03 7.71 10.03
C ALA A 139 5.91 8.02 11.24
N HIS A 140 7.23 7.96 11.05
CA HIS A 140 8.21 8.08 12.13
C HIS A 140 8.62 9.51 12.45
N LEU A 141 8.17 10.50 11.68
CA LEU A 141 8.44 11.90 11.98
C LEU A 141 7.80 12.32 13.31
N PRO A 142 8.50 13.11 14.14
CA PRO A 142 7.96 13.62 15.39
C PRO A 142 6.77 14.56 15.13
N TYR A 143 5.76 14.51 15.99
CA TYR A 143 4.59 15.35 15.90
C TYR A 143 4.32 16.11 17.20
N LYS A 144 3.56 15.55 18.11
CA LYS A 144 3.16 16.21 19.36
C LYS A 144 3.46 15.34 20.57
N LYS A 145 3.82 15.95 21.71
CA LYS A 145 4.04 15.26 23.00
C LYS A 145 5.02 14.07 22.87
N ASN A 146 6.12 14.26 22.17
CA ASN A 146 7.16 13.24 21.91
C ASN A 146 6.63 11.97 21.21
N ARG A 147 5.55 12.10 20.42
CA ARG A 147 4.98 11.00 19.63
C ARG A 147 5.06 11.30 18.15
N SER A 148 5.11 10.25 17.36
CA SER A 148 5.19 10.32 15.90
C SER A 148 3.83 10.60 15.23
N TYR A 149 3.85 10.89 13.93
CA TYR A 149 2.63 10.97 13.14
C TYR A 149 1.81 9.67 13.21
N GLU A 150 2.44 8.50 13.15
CA GLU A 150 1.75 7.21 13.23
C GLU A 150 0.99 7.04 14.55
N GLU A 151 1.60 7.42 15.67
CA GLU A 151 0.96 7.33 16.99
C GLU A 151 -0.26 8.25 17.15
N TYR A 152 -0.44 9.20 16.23
CA TYR A 152 -1.61 10.07 16.16
C TYR A 152 -2.60 9.65 15.08
N LEU A 153 -2.14 9.24 13.90
CA LEU A 153 -2.97 9.02 12.71
C LEU A 153 -3.30 7.55 12.44
N GLY A 154 -2.52 6.62 12.99
CA GLY A 154 -2.78 5.19 12.91
C GLY A 154 -3.91 4.74 13.84
N THR A 155 -4.26 3.46 13.77
CA THR A 155 -5.33 2.85 14.58
C THR A 155 -5.12 3.04 16.09
N HIS A 156 -3.87 3.04 16.57
CA HIS A 156 -3.58 3.30 17.98
C HIS A 156 -3.97 4.72 18.39
N GLY A 157 -3.67 5.71 17.54
CA GLY A 157 -4.06 7.10 17.74
C GLY A 157 -5.58 7.27 17.76
N LEU A 158 -6.27 6.65 16.81
CA LEU A 158 -7.74 6.64 16.75
C LEU A 158 -8.38 6.10 18.05
N LYS A 159 -7.90 4.94 18.52
CA LYS A 159 -8.40 4.32 19.75
C LYS A 159 -8.13 5.20 20.99
N ARG A 160 -6.94 5.80 21.09
CA ARG A 160 -6.52 6.62 22.23
C ARG A 160 -7.22 7.97 22.30
N LEU A 161 -7.44 8.62 21.15
CA LEU A 161 -7.96 10.01 21.07
C LEU A 161 -9.47 10.06 20.92
N GLY A 162 -10.09 9.01 20.41
CA GLY A 162 -11.45 9.01 19.90
C GLY A 162 -11.54 9.69 18.53
N GLU A 163 -12.59 9.37 17.78
CA GLU A 163 -12.76 9.75 16.38
C GLU A 163 -12.69 11.27 16.15
N LYS A 164 -13.41 12.05 16.93
CA LYS A 164 -13.46 13.53 16.76
C LYS A 164 -12.08 14.18 16.87
N LYS A 165 -11.29 13.82 17.88
CA LYS A 165 -9.93 14.38 18.06
C LYS A 165 -8.96 13.81 17.00
N TRP A 166 -9.14 12.56 16.63
CA TRP A 166 -8.35 11.93 15.58
C TRP A 166 -8.54 12.63 14.23
N LEU A 167 -9.80 12.92 13.85
CA LEU A 167 -10.13 13.67 12.61
C LEU A 167 -9.47 15.06 12.60
N HIS A 168 -9.49 15.77 13.74
CA HIS A 168 -8.78 17.05 13.84
C HIS A 168 -7.27 16.92 13.58
N HIS A 169 -6.63 15.84 14.06
CA HIS A 169 -5.22 15.60 13.79
C HIS A 169 -4.98 15.19 12.33
N VAL A 170 -5.87 14.43 11.71
CA VAL A 170 -5.80 14.12 10.28
C VAL A 170 -5.84 15.40 9.47
N GLU A 171 -6.78 16.31 9.74
CA GLU A 171 -6.87 17.60 9.04
C GLU A 171 -5.61 18.44 9.23
N ALA A 172 -5.15 18.62 10.47
CA ALA A 172 -3.97 19.41 10.77
C ALA A 172 -2.71 18.89 10.06
N VAL A 173 -2.51 17.57 10.05
CA VAL A 173 -1.33 16.95 9.40
C VAL A 173 -1.43 16.99 7.89
N THR A 174 -2.61 16.79 7.31
CA THR A 174 -2.78 16.90 5.85
C THR A 174 -2.50 18.31 5.35
N VAL A 175 -2.98 19.35 6.04
CA VAL A 175 -2.67 20.74 5.69
C VAL A 175 -1.17 21.01 5.79
N LEU A 176 -0.54 20.58 6.89
CA LEU A 176 0.91 20.75 7.10
C LEU A 176 1.73 20.06 5.99
N LEU A 177 1.45 18.80 5.72
CA LEU A 177 2.21 18.03 4.73
C LEU A 177 1.96 18.51 3.31
N LYS A 178 0.72 18.93 2.98
CA LYS A 178 0.42 19.51 1.67
C LYS A 178 1.27 20.74 1.40
N ASN A 179 1.38 21.63 2.38
CA ASN A 179 2.16 22.86 2.25
C ASN A 179 3.67 22.59 2.27
N ALA A 180 4.16 21.71 3.16
CA ALA A 180 5.58 21.41 3.28
C ALA A 180 6.15 20.69 2.06
N LEU A 181 5.38 19.80 1.45
CA LEU A 181 5.82 19.01 0.29
C LEU A 181 5.42 19.64 -1.06
N LEU A 182 4.68 20.76 -1.03
CA LEU A 182 4.20 21.46 -2.22
C LEU A 182 3.47 20.50 -3.20
N VAL A 183 2.62 19.64 -2.65
CA VAL A 183 1.81 18.71 -3.46
C VAL A 183 0.49 19.34 -3.86
N ASP A 184 -0.02 18.97 -5.03
CA ASP A 184 -1.27 19.52 -5.55
C ASP A 184 -2.46 19.01 -4.75
N TYR A 185 -2.41 17.72 -4.35
CA TYR A 185 -3.44 17.08 -3.54
C TYR A 185 -2.90 15.90 -2.71
N ILE A 186 -3.71 15.47 -1.74
CA ILE A 186 -3.44 14.30 -0.92
C ILE A 186 -4.54 13.26 -1.13
N VAL A 187 -4.14 11.99 -1.34
CA VAL A 187 -5.08 10.85 -1.36
C VAL A 187 -5.07 10.20 0.02
N LEU A 188 -6.24 10.16 0.68
CA LEU A 188 -6.43 9.50 1.96
C LEU A 188 -6.96 8.09 1.73
N GLY A 189 -6.15 7.08 2.01
CA GLY A 189 -6.48 5.65 1.92
C GLY A 189 -6.37 4.95 3.27
N GLY A 190 -6.39 3.62 3.24
CA GLY A 190 -6.36 2.78 4.45
C GLY A 190 -7.73 2.57 5.09
N GLY A 191 -7.81 1.62 6.02
CA GLY A 191 -9.09 1.18 6.59
C GLY A 191 -9.82 2.25 7.41
N ASN A 192 -9.08 3.15 8.07
CA ASN A 192 -9.65 4.20 8.90
C ASN A 192 -10.10 5.42 8.08
N ALA A 193 -9.66 5.57 6.84
CA ALA A 193 -10.08 6.68 5.97
C ALA A 193 -11.60 6.69 5.72
N ARG A 194 -12.29 5.57 5.88
CA ARG A 194 -13.76 5.45 5.79
C ARG A 194 -14.52 6.25 6.86
N LEU A 195 -13.86 6.62 7.95
CA LEU A 195 -14.43 7.42 9.03
C LEU A 195 -14.44 8.93 8.70
N ILE A 196 -13.79 9.32 7.61
CA ILE A 196 -13.69 10.73 7.20
C ILE A 196 -14.88 11.05 6.30
N GLU A 197 -15.97 11.51 6.89
CA GLU A 197 -17.17 11.90 6.14
C GLU A 197 -16.92 13.17 5.30
N LYS A 198 -16.22 14.15 5.88
CA LYS A 198 -15.84 15.39 5.21
C LYS A 198 -14.32 15.44 5.04
N LEU A 199 -13.86 15.33 3.80
CA LEU A 199 -12.43 15.36 3.50
C LEU A 199 -11.81 16.73 3.83
N PRO A 200 -10.58 16.76 4.41
CA PRO A 200 -9.83 18.00 4.58
C PRO A 200 -9.58 18.71 3.24
N PRO A 201 -9.37 20.05 3.26
CA PRO A 201 -9.08 20.82 2.04
C PRO A 201 -7.89 20.25 1.25
N GLY A 202 -8.08 20.07 -0.05
CA GLY A 202 -7.04 19.51 -0.94
C GLY A 202 -6.81 18.00 -0.78
N CYS A 203 -7.69 17.29 -0.06
CA CYS A 203 -7.68 15.83 0.04
C CYS A 203 -8.76 15.20 -0.84
N VAL A 204 -8.49 13.99 -1.31
CA VAL A 204 -9.44 13.14 -2.04
C VAL A 204 -9.47 11.75 -1.41
N ALA A 205 -10.61 11.07 -1.49
CA ALA A 205 -10.75 9.72 -0.96
C ALA A 205 -10.00 8.70 -1.83
N GLY A 206 -9.21 7.84 -1.20
CA GLY A 206 -8.64 6.66 -1.82
C GLY A 206 -9.71 5.61 -2.09
N LYS A 207 -9.52 4.83 -3.15
CA LYS A 207 -10.43 3.74 -3.53
C LYS A 207 -9.84 2.39 -3.17
N ASN A 208 -10.68 1.43 -2.79
CA ASN A 208 -10.25 0.06 -2.52
C ASN A 208 -9.56 -0.62 -3.71
N SER A 209 -9.82 -0.15 -4.93
CA SER A 209 -9.19 -0.63 -6.16
C SER A 209 -7.81 -0.05 -6.43
N ASN A 210 -7.33 0.92 -5.62
CA ASN A 210 -6.06 1.59 -5.88
C ASN A 210 -4.88 0.62 -5.85
N ALA A 211 -4.82 -0.32 -4.90
CA ALA A 211 -3.76 -1.32 -4.85
C ALA A 211 -3.70 -2.14 -6.14
N ILE A 212 -4.85 -2.63 -6.63
CA ILE A 212 -4.92 -3.43 -7.86
C ILE A 212 -4.51 -2.60 -9.09
N ARG A 213 -5.03 -1.38 -9.21
CA ARG A 213 -4.64 -0.46 -10.30
C ARG A 213 -3.15 -0.11 -10.25
N GLY A 214 -2.61 0.08 -9.06
CA GLY A 214 -1.20 0.38 -8.85
C GLY A 214 -0.29 -0.77 -9.27
N GLY A 215 -0.61 -1.99 -8.87
CA GLY A 215 0.12 -3.18 -9.30
C GLY A 215 0.09 -3.38 -10.83
N GLN A 216 -1.02 -3.07 -11.50
CA GLN A 216 -1.09 -3.08 -12.96
C GLN A 216 -0.24 -1.97 -13.59
N ARG A 217 -0.24 -0.75 -13.02
CA ARG A 217 0.57 0.38 -13.49
C ARG A 217 2.07 0.15 -13.28
N LEU A 218 2.46 -0.56 -12.22
CA LEU A 218 3.85 -0.90 -11.93
C LEU A 218 4.55 -1.59 -13.11
N TRP A 219 3.82 -2.38 -13.90
CA TRP A 219 4.34 -3.05 -15.09
C TRP A 219 4.30 -2.19 -16.37
N LYS A 220 3.71 -1.01 -16.31
CA LYS A 220 3.71 -0.04 -17.42
C LYS A 220 4.86 0.95 -17.31
N GLN A 221 5.42 1.14 -16.10
CA GLN A 221 6.60 1.97 -15.89
C GLN A 221 7.82 1.31 -16.58
N THR A 222 8.53 2.08 -17.35
CA THR A 222 9.77 1.68 -18.07
C THR A 222 10.94 1.66 -17.14
#